data_bf1b8477c17f1ef42dfa354346acb4b1
#
_entry.id   bf1b8477c17f1ef42dfa354346acb4b1
#
_cell.length_a   1.000
_cell.length_b   1.000
_cell.length_c   1.000
_cell.angle_alpha   90.00
_cell.angle_beta   90.00
_cell.angle_gamma   90.00
#
_symmetry.space_group_name_H-M   'P 1'
#
loop_
_entity.id
_entity.type
_entity.pdbx_description
1 polymer ?
#
loop_
_entity_poly.entity_id
_entity_poly.type
_entity_poly.pdbx_seq_one_letter_code
_entity_poly.pdbx_strand_id
1 'polypeptide(L)'
;MVKDTKNGEIYRADHLVEAVLESRLKGDKEARGIKEEAPVEEDEKKKKKKKNIKTTAIKLDDEVVAEYESTLAQIDNYTGPQLGELIRKFNITNPTTGNELTEPVEFNLMFESNIGPTGHIKGYLRPETAQGHFVNFARLLEFNNGKVPFASAQIGRSFRNEIAPRQGLLRVREFTMAEIEHYVDPLDKRHARFDEVRDIVLTLLPKDVQSEGRIELTKMTVGDAVAKGVVDNETLGYFLARTQLFLTKIGIDPERLRCRQHMANEMAHYATDCWDFEIQSSYGWIECVGCADRSAYDLTVHSVRTKQALRVQQRLEQPRIVEKLDVQFDAKPFGIKFKKDASTIKESLLGMDKERLQCVKDEFEAKGASTIKCSDGKSYEITPDLVKINPVTVTEHVREFTPNVIEPSFGIGRILYSLLEHSYWAREQDQARGVLSFPTLVAPIKVLIVAISNDPQLTVLIHDLTRKLRKLGIASRVDDSSASIGKKYARNDELGTPFGITVDFATLKNGTITLRERDTTAQLIGKVDDVLAVVDDLVKGNSAWDEAATKLEVYSGVQDVE
;
A
#
# COMPACT_ATOMS: atom_id res chain seq x y z
N MET A 1 12.97 20.07 -5.91
CA MET A 1 12.67 20.37 -7.34
C MET A 1 13.59 21.43 -7.85
N VAL A 2 14.13 21.24 -9.06
CA VAL A 2 14.91 22.24 -9.80
C VAL A 2 14.22 22.55 -11.12
N LYS A 3 14.38 23.74 -11.62
CA LYS A 3 13.74 24.22 -12.84
C LYS A 3 14.80 24.76 -13.82
N ASP A 4 14.68 24.42 -15.08
CA ASP A 4 15.49 25.04 -16.15
C ASP A 4 15.18 26.52 -16.23
N THR A 5 16.22 27.35 -16.18
CA THR A 5 16.09 28.81 -16.11
C THR A 5 15.56 29.46 -17.39
N LYS A 6 15.61 28.76 -18.54
CA LYS A 6 15.22 29.29 -19.84
C LYS A 6 13.91 28.68 -20.38
N ASN A 7 13.76 27.34 -20.36
CA ASN A 7 12.58 26.70 -20.92
C ASN A 7 11.51 26.36 -19.86
N GLY A 8 11.85 26.48 -18.56
CA GLY A 8 10.93 26.24 -17.46
C GLY A 8 10.66 24.77 -17.14
N GLU A 9 11.37 23.83 -17.74
CA GLU A 9 11.26 22.41 -17.48
C GLU A 9 11.65 22.07 -16.05
N ILE A 10 10.90 21.19 -15.40
CA ILE A 10 11.04 20.89 -13.98
C ILE A 10 11.53 19.46 -13.79
N TYR A 11 12.52 19.27 -12.92
CA TYR A 11 13.10 17.99 -12.55
C TYR A 11 13.04 17.78 -11.04
N ARG A 12 12.93 16.52 -10.61
CA ARG A 12 13.31 16.16 -9.24
C ARG A 12 14.83 16.26 -9.13
N ALA A 13 15.31 16.96 -8.11
CA ALA A 13 16.74 17.24 -7.96
C ALA A 13 17.55 15.95 -7.72
N ASP A 14 17.05 15.06 -6.86
CA ASP A 14 17.61 13.74 -6.56
C ASP A 14 17.74 12.87 -7.82
N HIS A 15 16.64 12.63 -8.54
CA HIS A 15 16.64 11.83 -9.77
C HIS A 15 17.50 12.45 -10.89
N LEU A 16 17.63 13.76 -10.93
CA LEU A 16 18.47 14.42 -11.92
C LEU A 16 19.96 14.19 -11.62
N VAL A 17 20.35 14.35 -10.37
CA VAL A 17 21.72 14.06 -9.91
C VAL A 17 22.06 12.59 -10.18
N GLU A 18 21.18 11.67 -9.76
CA GLU A 18 21.32 10.24 -10.01
C GLU A 18 21.54 9.92 -11.49
N ALA A 19 20.63 10.36 -12.35
CA ALA A 19 20.68 10.04 -13.77
C ALA A 19 21.92 10.61 -14.47
N VAL A 20 22.41 11.80 -14.06
CA VAL A 20 23.62 12.40 -14.62
C VAL A 20 24.86 11.67 -14.16
N LEU A 21 24.98 11.34 -12.86
CA LEU A 21 26.14 10.63 -12.34
C LEU A 21 26.23 9.21 -12.87
N GLU A 22 25.11 8.47 -12.95
CA GLU A 22 25.05 7.15 -13.60
C GLU A 22 25.51 7.22 -15.08
N SER A 23 25.05 8.24 -15.81
CA SER A 23 25.46 8.42 -17.22
C SER A 23 26.94 8.70 -17.37
N ARG A 24 27.55 9.45 -16.43
CA ARG A 24 28.99 9.74 -16.42
C ARG A 24 29.82 8.51 -16.07
N LEU A 25 29.40 7.74 -15.05
CA LEU A 25 30.05 6.47 -14.69
C LEU A 25 29.99 5.46 -15.83
N LYS A 26 28.87 5.40 -16.52
CA LYS A 26 28.75 4.57 -17.72
C LYS A 26 29.69 5.01 -18.82
N GLY A 27 29.84 6.31 -19.07
CA GLY A 27 30.79 6.86 -20.03
C GLY A 27 32.25 6.55 -19.66
N ASP A 28 32.60 6.53 -18.38
CA ASP A 28 33.91 6.10 -17.90
C ASP A 28 34.16 4.61 -18.18
N LYS A 29 33.22 3.73 -17.85
CA LYS A 29 33.32 2.29 -18.16
C LYS A 29 33.51 2.03 -19.66
N GLU A 30 32.73 2.72 -20.51
CA GLU A 30 32.88 2.64 -21.96
C GLU A 30 34.28 3.12 -22.40
N ALA A 31 34.80 4.21 -21.83
CA ALA A 31 36.12 4.75 -22.14
C ALA A 31 37.28 3.84 -21.66
N ARG A 32 37.07 3.07 -20.59
CA ARG A 32 38.03 2.06 -20.07
C ARG A 32 37.93 0.73 -20.82
N GLY A 33 36.98 0.57 -21.76
CA GLY A 33 36.79 -0.66 -22.52
C GLY A 33 36.16 -1.81 -21.71
N ILE A 34 35.55 -1.50 -20.57
CA ILE A 34 34.82 -2.45 -19.74
C ILE A 34 33.47 -2.70 -20.41
N LYS A 35 33.29 -3.88 -21.00
CA LYS A 35 31.99 -4.29 -21.55
C LYS A 35 31.11 -4.73 -20.38
N GLU A 36 30.01 -4.05 -20.17
CA GLU A 36 28.93 -4.61 -19.34
C GLU A 36 28.40 -5.87 -20.06
N GLU A 37 28.31 -6.98 -19.34
CA GLU A 37 27.56 -8.15 -19.82
C GLU A 37 26.15 -7.68 -20.18
N ALA A 38 25.67 -8.05 -21.38
CA ALA A 38 24.41 -7.60 -21.88
C ALA A 38 23.30 -8.00 -20.88
N PRO A 39 22.53 -7.04 -20.34
CA PRO A 39 21.44 -7.38 -19.43
C PRO A 39 20.40 -8.17 -20.21
N VAL A 40 19.85 -9.21 -19.56
CA VAL A 40 18.70 -9.98 -20.01
C VAL A 40 17.59 -9.03 -20.52
N GLU A 41 16.82 -9.43 -21.51
CA GLU A 41 15.87 -8.66 -22.35
C GLU A 41 14.94 -7.63 -21.66
N GLU A 42 14.90 -7.58 -20.33
CA GLU A 42 14.09 -6.63 -19.54
C GLU A 42 14.53 -5.16 -19.63
N ASP A 43 15.76 -4.85 -20.00
CA ASP A 43 16.33 -3.49 -19.91
C ASP A 43 16.14 -2.62 -21.15
N GLU A 44 15.66 -3.13 -22.28
CA GLU A 44 15.48 -2.30 -23.48
C GLU A 44 14.41 -1.20 -23.33
N LYS A 45 13.38 -1.44 -22.52
CA LYS A 45 12.33 -0.44 -22.26
C LYS A 45 12.76 0.61 -21.23
N LYS A 46 13.63 0.24 -20.26
CA LYS A 46 14.29 1.21 -19.37
C LYS A 46 15.29 2.08 -20.15
N LYS A 47 16.01 1.52 -21.13
CA LYS A 47 16.90 2.26 -22.03
C LYS A 47 16.16 3.32 -22.86
N LYS A 48 14.90 3.11 -23.25
CA LYS A 48 14.11 4.13 -23.98
C LYS A 48 13.71 5.34 -23.12
N LYS A 49 13.65 5.22 -21.78
CA LYS A 49 13.35 6.35 -20.86
C LYS A 49 14.59 7.14 -20.43
N LYS A 50 15.76 6.49 -20.34
CA LYS A 50 17.06 7.15 -20.09
C LYS A 50 17.62 7.85 -21.36
N LYS A 51 16.88 7.87 -22.45
CA LYS A 51 17.31 8.33 -23.78
C LYS A 51 17.66 9.82 -23.92
N ASN A 52 17.43 10.64 -22.89
CA ASN A 52 17.66 12.08 -22.98
C ASN A 52 19.00 12.56 -22.40
N ILE A 53 19.75 11.69 -21.71
CA ILE A 53 21.10 12.07 -21.23
C ILE A 53 22.11 11.42 -22.16
N LYS A 54 22.84 12.25 -22.93
CA LYS A 54 23.90 11.77 -23.83
C LYS A 54 25.07 11.25 -22.98
N THR A 55 25.29 9.96 -23.02
CA THR A 55 26.50 9.35 -22.45
C THR A 55 27.69 9.79 -23.31
N THR A 56 28.69 10.41 -22.70
CA THR A 56 29.95 10.76 -23.35
C THR A 56 31.04 9.86 -22.79
N ALA A 57 31.69 9.08 -23.63
CA ALA A 57 32.79 8.21 -23.22
C ALA A 57 34.01 9.06 -22.84
N ILE A 58 34.14 9.38 -21.57
CA ILE A 58 35.26 10.14 -20.96
C ILE A 58 35.77 9.34 -19.79
N LYS A 59 37.08 9.11 -19.74
CA LYS A 59 37.74 8.47 -18.60
C LYS A 59 37.81 9.46 -17.44
N LEU A 60 37.28 9.06 -16.29
CA LEU A 60 37.31 9.80 -15.03
C LEU A 60 38.50 9.38 -14.18
N ASP A 61 38.94 10.25 -13.29
CA ASP A 61 39.88 9.90 -12.24
C ASP A 61 39.25 8.96 -11.23
N ASP A 62 39.99 8.01 -10.68
CA ASP A 62 39.45 6.99 -9.77
C ASP A 62 38.85 7.61 -8.48
N GLU A 63 39.37 8.74 -8.02
CA GLU A 63 38.82 9.50 -6.89
C GLU A 63 37.42 10.06 -7.23
N VAL A 64 37.20 10.53 -8.49
CA VAL A 64 35.91 11.05 -8.96
C VAL A 64 34.90 9.92 -9.12
N VAL A 65 35.34 8.75 -9.58
CA VAL A 65 34.50 7.55 -9.67
C VAL A 65 34.00 7.15 -8.28
N ALA A 66 34.91 7.04 -7.31
CA ALA A 66 34.57 6.71 -5.92
C ALA A 66 33.61 7.75 -5.29
N GLU A 67 33.80 9.04 -5.59
CA GLU A 67 32.94 10.10 -5.12
C GLU A 67 31.53 10.01 -5.73
N TYR A 68 31.41 9.71 -7.02
CA TYR A 68 30.11 9.54 -7.70
C TYR A 68 29.37 8.32 -7.15
N GLU A 69 30.06 7.18 -6.95
CA GLU A 69 29.48 5.97 -6.37
C GLU A 69 29.03 6.20 -4.92
N SER A 70 29.83 6.88 -4.11
CA SER A 70 29.46 7.24 -2.74
C SER A 70 28.27 8.20 -2.70
N THR A 71 28.21 9.16 -3.63
CA THR A 71 27.07 10.09 -3.73
C THR A 71 25.79 9.36 -4.14
N LEU A 72 25.87 8.45 -5.10
CA LEU A 72 24.75 7.64 -5.56
C LEU A 72 24.21 6.73 -4.44
N ALA A 73 25.09 6.13 -3.66
CA ALA A 73 24.70 5.28 -2.53
C ALA A 73 23.92 6.05 -1.42
N GLN A 74 24.06 7.36 -1.38
CA GLN A 74 23.44 8.22 -0.37
C GLN A 74 22.42 9.20 -0.94
N ILE A 75 22.04 9.06 -2.20
CA ILE A 75 21.25 10.07 -2.93
C ILE A 75 19.94 10.42 -2.23
N ASP A 76 19.27 9.45 -1.62
CA ASP A 76 18.00 9.61 -0.94
C ASP A 76 18.13 10.30 0.44
N ASN A 77 19.36 10.41 0.96
CA ASN A 77 19.62 11.03 2.26
C ASN A 77 19.88 12.55 2.17
N TYR A 78 20.09 13.09 0.97
CA TYR A 78 20.41 14.50 0.79
C TYR A 78 19.16 15.39 0.88
N THR A 79 19.28 16.45 1.68
CA THR A 79 18.26 17.53 1.74
C THR A 79 18.30 18.38 0.47
N GLY A 80 17.24 19.17 0.24
CA GLY A 80 17.18 20.12 -0.89
C GLY A 80 18.42 21.00 -1.04
N PRO A 81 18.87 21.71 0.02
CA PRO A 81 20.11 22.51 -0.02
C PRO A 81 21.36 21.68 -0.39
N GLN A 82 21.54 20.49 0.17
CA GLN A 82 22.65 19.60 -0.15
C GLN A 82 22.62 19.12 -1.60
N LEU A 83 21.43 18.79 -2.14
CA LEU A 83 21.29 18.49 -3.57
C LEU A 83 21.65 19.69 -4.45
N GLY A 84 21.36 20.91 -4.02
CA GLY A 84 21.80 22.14 -4.69
C GLY A 84 23.33 22.28 -4.71
N GLU A 85 24.00 21.93 -3.61
CA GLU A 85 25.48 21.89 -3.54
C GLU A 85 26.06 20.85 -4.48
N LEU A 86 25.46 19.66 -4.56
CA LEU A 86 25.89 18.59 -5.48
C LEU A 86 25.71 19.01 -6.95
N ILE A 87 24.57 19.64 -7.28
CA ILE A 87 24.30 20.16 -8.63
C ILE A 87 25.38 21.17 -9.04
N ARG A 88 25.74 22.09 -8.15
CA ARG A 88 26.83 23.05 -8.41
C ARG A 88 28.21 22.37 -8.48
N LYS A 89 28.53 21.53 -7.50
CA LYS A 89 29.81 20.83 -7.39
C LYS A 89 30.11 20.00 -8.63
N PHE A 90 29.12 19.28 -9.13
CA PHE A 90 29.26 18.40 -10.29
C PHE A 90 28.90 19.09 -11.61
N ASN A 91 28.64 20.39 -11.61
CA ASN A 91 28.24 21.16 -12.81
C ASN A 91 27.11 20.47 -13.56
N ILE A 92 26.03 20.12 -12.83
CA ILE A 92 24.86 19.48 -13.42
C ILE A 92 23.94 20.53 -14.03
N THR A 93 23.66 20.41 -15.31
CA THR A 93 22.77 21.27 -16.08
C THR A 93 21.60 20.45 -16.63
N ASN A 94 20.63 21.09 -17.25
CA ASN A 94 19.56 20.37 -17.96
C ASN A 94 20.19 19.42 -18.99
N PRO A 95 19.98 18.10 -18.89
CA PRO A 95 20.65 17.12 -19.75
C PRO A 95 20.24 17.19 -21.22
N THR A 96 19.10 17.85 -21.50
CA THR A 96 18.57 17.99 -22.87
C THR A 96 19.06 19.29 -23.54
N THR A 97 19.06 20.38 -22.78
CA THR A 97 19.31 21.74 -23.33
C THR A 97 20.66 22.32 -22.91
N GLY A 98 21.29 21.79 -21.87
CA GLY A 98 22.52 22.35 -21.30
C GLY A 98 22.32 23.65 -20.50
N ASN A 99 21.07 24.07 -20.27
CA ASN A 99 20.78 25.28 -19.53
C ASN A 99 21.04 25.12 -18.02
N GLU A 100 21.29 26.23 -17.34
CA GLU A 100 21.40 26.28 -15.88
C GLU A 100 20.08 25.95 -15.20
N LEU A 101 20.18 25.42 -13.98
CA LEU A 101 19.06 25.05 -13.14
C LEU A 101 18.92 26.02 -11.97
N THR A 102 17.69 26.20 -11.50
CA THR A 102 17.44 26.96 -10.28
C THR A 102 17.93 26.19 -9.04
N GLU A 103 18.08 26.88 -7.92
CA GLU A 103 18.24 26.21 -6.63
C GLU A 103 17.07 25.26 -6.36
N PRO A 104 17.30 24.12 -5.67
CA PRO A 104 16.25 23.20 -5.28
C PRO A 104 15.23 23.86 -4.36
N VAL A 105 13.96 23.74 -4.71
CA VAL A 105 12.83 24.19 -3.91
C VAL A 105 12.05 22.98 -3.43
N GLU A 106 11.58 23.01 -2.20
CA GLU A 106 10.67 21.99 -1.69
C GLU A 106 9.40 21.95 -2.54
N PHE A 107 8.92 20.74 -2.80
CA PHE A 107 7.70 20.53 -3.56
C PHE A 107 6.60 20.05 -2.64
N ASN A 108 5.50 20.80 -2.60
CA ASN A 108 4.34 20.40 -1.83
C ASN A 108 3.59 19.25 -2.54
N LEU A 109 3.70 18.05 -1.99
CA LEU A 109 2.99 16.87 -2.50
C LEU A 109 1.48 16.92 -2.24
N MET A 110 0.99 17.79 -1.35
CA MET A 110 -0.43 17.97 -1.11
C MET A 110 -1.00 19.10 -1.98
N PHE A 111 -2.20 18.88 -2.52
CA PHE A 111 -2.94 19.94 -3.18
C PHE A 111 -3.51 20.90 -2.13
N GLU A 112 -3.11 22.15 -2.21
CA GLU A 112 -3.65 23.25 -1.39
C GLU A 112 -4.86 23.87 -2.08
N SER A 113 -5.87 24.22 -1.30
CA SER A 113 -7.06 24.95 -1.75
C SER A 113 -7.46 26.00 -0.71
N ASN A 114 -8.02 27.09 -1.16
CA ASN A 114 -8.59 28.12 -0.27
C ASN A 114 -10.04 27.78 0.05
N ILE A 115 -10.40 27.85 1.33
CA ILE A 115 -11.74 27.49 1.83
C ILE A 115 -12.44 28.73 2.35
N GLY A 116 -13.76 28.74 2.18
CA GLY A 116 -14.64 29.80 2.66
C GLY A 116 -14.71 31.04 1.76
N PRO A 117 -15.66 31.93 2.02
CA PRO A 117 -15.96 33.08 1.14
C PRO A 117 -14.82 34.12 1.08
N THR A 118 -13.96 34.17 2.08
CA THR A 118 -12.80 35.08 2.11
C THR A 118 -11.52 34.46 1.58
N GLY A 119 -11.50 33.13 1.35
CA GLY A 119 -10.32 32.42 0.88
C GLY A 119 -9.09 32.44 1.82
N HIS A 120 -9.27 32.82 3.09
CA HIS A 120 -8.16 32.93 4.05
C HIS A 120 -7.83 31.61 4.75
N ILE A 121 -8.73 30.64 4.74
CA ILE A 121 -8.51 29.33 5.35
C ILE A 121 -7.91 28.42 4.31
N LYS A 122 -6.70 27.91 4.58
CA LYS A 122 -6.07 26.91 3.73
C LYS A 122 -6.56 25.52 4.09
N GLY A 123 -6.98 24.79 3.08
CA GLY A 123 -7.30 23.39 3.17
C GLY A 123 -6.43 22.57 2.21
N TYR A 124 -6.39 21.27 2.44
CA TYR A 124 -5.59 20.36 1.62
C TYR A 124 -6.43 19.15 1.22
N LEU A 125 -6.27 18.71 -0.02
CA LEU A 125 -6.78 17.41 -0.42
C LEU A 125 -5.94 16.33 0.27
N ARG A 126 -6.60 15.34 0.87
CA ARG A 126 -5.92 14.29 1.66
C ARG A 126 -5.03 13.41 0.77
N PRO A 127 -3.75 13.15 1.14
CA PRO A 127 -2.85 12.28 0.41
C PRO A 127 -3.02 10.78 0.73
N GLU A 128 -3.77 10.47 1.80
CA GLU A 128 -4.09 9.15 2.33
C GLU A 128 -5.43 9.19 3.07
N THR A 129 -6.05 8.06 3.34
CA THR A 129 -7.30 7.99 4.13
C THR A 129 -7.05 7.75 5.61
N ALA A 130 -5.85 7.33 6.01
CA ALA A 130 -5.43 6.97 7.36
C ALA A 130 -5.76 8.05 8.41
N GLN A 131 -5.50 9.32 8.11
CA GLN A 131 -5.72 10.42 9.06
C GLN A 131 -7.19 10.56 9.48
N GLY A 132 -8.13 10.18 8.60
CA GLY A 132 -9.55 10.13 8.91
C GLY A 132 -9.89 9.10 9.99
N HIS A 133 -9.18 7.98 10.03
CA HIS A 133 -9.32 6.95 11.07
C HIS A 133 -8.82 7.47 12.43
N PHE A 134 -7.64 8.10 12.43
CA PHE A 134 -7.01 8.60 13.67
C PHE A 134 -7.83 9.71 14.33
N VAL A 135 -8.36 10.64 13.54
CA VAL A 135 -9.26 11.70 14.06
C VAL A 135 -10.54 11.11 14.67
N ASN A 136 -11.02 9.99 14.15
CA ASN A 136 -12.21 9.31 14.66
C ASN A 136 -11.93 8.18 15.66
N PHE A 137 -10.67 7.98 16.05
CA PHE A 137 -10.25 6.87 16.91
C PHE A 137 -11.11 6.68 18.16
N ALA A 138 -11.42 7.74 18.90
CA ALA A 138 -12.22 7.65 20.12
C ALA A 138 -13.60 7.03 19.86
N ARG A 139 -14.27 7.39 18.75
CA ARG A 139 -15.57 6.82 18.34
C ARG A 139 -15.45 5.38 17.88
N LEU A 140 -14.37 5.06 17.14
CA LEU A 140 -14.09 3.69 16.71
C LEU A 140 -13.81 2.78 17.88
N LEU A 141 -13.06 3.26 18.86
CA LEU A 141 -12.79 2.54 20.10
C LEU A 141 -14.08 2.30 20.91
N GLU A 142 -14.93 3.32 21.05
CA GLU A 142 -16.25 3.20 21.70
C GLU A 142 -17.12 2.16 20.99
N PHE A 143 -17.18 2.19 19.65
CA PHE A 143 -17.92 1.20 18.86
C PHE A 143 -17.40 -0.22 19.09
N ASN A 144 -16.12 -0.39 19.38
CA ASN A 144 -15.48 -1.66 19.71
C ASN A 144 -15.45 -1.94 21.25
N ASN A 145 -16.35 -1.32 22.01
CA ASN A 145 -16.50 -1.50 23.46
C ASN A 145 -15.22 -1.18 24.26
N GLY A 146 -14.42 -0.24 23.80
CA GLY A 146 -13.18 0.18 24.46
C GLY A 146 -12.04 -0.84 24.44
N LYS A 147 -12.12 -1.86 23.57
CA LYS A 147 -11.15 -2.98 23.53
C LYS A 147 -10.27 -2.93 22.31
N VAL A 148 -9.03 -3.36 22.47
CA VAL A 148 -8.09 -3.70 21.39
C VAL A 148 -7.76 -5.21 21.51
N PRO A 149 -7.33 -5.88 20.40
CA PRO A 149 -7.18 -5.34 19.05
C PRO A 149 -8.52 -5.13 18.34
N PHE A 150 -8.59 -4.14 17.47
CA PHE A 150 -9.64 -3.96 16.47
C PHE A 150 -9.09 -3.27 15.23
N ALA A 151 -9.82 -3.32 14.12
CA ALA A 151 -9.45 -2.64 12.90
C ALA A 151 -10.60 -1.78 12.39
N SER A 152 -10.26 -0.69 11.71
CA SER A 152 -11.16 0.09 10.87
C SER A 152 -10.65 0.09 9.44
N ALA A 153 -11.56 0.06 8.46
CA ALA A 153 -11.21 0.04 7.05
C ALA A 153 -11.98 1.13 6.29
N GLN A 154 -11.33 1.75 5.33
CA GLN A 154 -11.94 2.76 4.46
C GLN A 154 -11.48 2.55 3.03
N ILE A 155 -12.41 2.65 2.08
CA ILE A 155 -12.11 2.82 0.66
C ILE A 155 -12.45 4.27 0.31
N GLY A 156 -11.48 4.99 -0.24
CA GLY A 156 -11.66 6.40 -0.55
C GLY A 156 -10.68 6.92 -1.58
N ARG A 157 -10.92 8.15 -2.01
CA ARG A 157 -10.00 8.86 -2.90
C ARG A 157 -8.92 9.57 -2.11
N SER A 158 -7.71 9.48 -2.62
CA SER A 158 -6.54 10.20 -2.14
C SER A 158 -5.91 10.98 -3.28
N PHE A 159 -5.16 12.02 -2.94
CA PHE A 159 -4.66 12.99 -3.90
C PHE A 159 -3.20 13.28 -3.58
N ARG A 160 -2.34 13.13 -4.57
CA ARG A 160 -0.93 13.54 -4.46
C ARG A 160 -0.60 14.43 -5.64
N ASN A 161 0.00 15.56 -5.39
CA ASN A 161 0.40 16.51 -6.44
C ASN A 161 1.59 15.96 -7.22
N GLU A 162 1.32 14.95 -8.05
CA GLU A 162 2.33 14.27 -8.86
C GLU A 162 2.85 15.22 -9.94
N ILE A 163 4.17 15.35 -10.02
CA ILE A 163 4.82 16.28 -10.94
C ILE A 163 4.56 15.90 -12.40
N ALA A 164 4.70 14.63 -12.73
CA ALA A 164 4.57 14.10 -14.08
C ALA A 164 3.69 12.85 -14.09
N PRO A 165 2.36 13.01 -14.07
CA PRO A 165 1.43 11.90 -14.24
C PRO A 165 1.66 11.22 -15.58
N ARG A 166 1.74 9.88 -15.59
CA ARG A 166 1.96 9.07 -16.80
C ARG A 166 1.73 7.59 -16.50
N GLN A 167 1.74 6.76 -17.56
CA GLN A 167 1.59 5.31 -17.47
C GLN A 167 0.19 4.90 -16.97
N GLY A 168 -0.86 5.53 -17.48
CA GLY A 168 -2.24 5.20 -17.15
C GLY A 168 -2.51 5.32 -15.64
N LEU A 169 -2.95 4.25 -15.00
CA LEU A 169 -3.29 4.22 -13.57
C LEU A 169 -2.08 4.13 -12.62
N LEU A 170 -0.87 3.97 -13.15
CA LEU A 170 0.32 3.73 -12.32
C LEU A 170 0.84 4.99 -11.63
N ARG A 171 0.68 6.16 -12.26
CA ARG A 171 1.12 7.44 -11.71
C ARG A 171 0.13 8.54 -12.03
N VAL A 172 -0.80 8.75 -11.12
CA VAL A 172 -1.92 9.68 -11.23
C VAL A 172 -1.98 10.62 -10.02
N ARG A 173 -2.69 11.74 -10.15
CA ARG A 173 -2.86 12.73 -9.08
C ARG A 173 -4.04 12.44 -8.18
N GLU A 174 -5.03 11.70 -8.66
CA GLU A 174 -6.20 11.22 -7.93
C GLU A 174 -6.25 9.70 -8.07
N PHE A 175 -6.35 8.99 -6.96
CA PHE A 175 -6.37 7.52 -6.95
C PHE A 175 -7.26 7.01 -5.81
N THR A 176 -7.79 5.81 -6.02
CA THR A 176 -8.56 5.12 -4.99
C THR A 176 -7.63 4.25 -4.16
N MET A 177 -7.71 4.41 -2.84
CA MET A 177 -7.03 3.58 -1.85
C MET A 177 -8.05 2.82 -1.02
N ALA A 178 -7.65 1.64 -0.55
CA ALA A 178 -8.30 0.95 0.56
C ALA A 178 -7.26 0.83 1.67
N GLU A 179 -7.53 1.42 2.82
CA GLU A 179 -6.63 1.42 3.98
C GLU A 179 -7.31 0.79 5.17
N ILE A 180 -6.54 0.02 5.93
CA ILE A 180 -6.96 -0.66 7.15
C ILE A 180 -6.04 -0.19 8.26
N GLU A 181 -6.62 0.33 9.35
CA GLU A 181 -5.88 0.71 10.54
C GLU A 181 -6.21 -0.30 11.63
N HIS A 182 -5.26 -1.19 11.91
CA HIS A 182 -5.39 -2.21 12.94
C HIS A 182 -4.68 -1.79 14.22
N TYR A 183 -5.45 -1.52 15.26
CA TYR A 183 -4.98 -1.01 16.54
C TYR A 183 -4.63 -2.16 17.48
N VAL A 184 -3.40 -2.16 17.99
CA VAL A 184 -2.87 -3.23 18.86
C VAL A 184 -2.24 -2.68 20.12
N ASP A 185 -2.13 -3.52 21.15
CA ASP A 185 -1.35 -3.22 22.34
C ASP A 185 0.14 -3.11 21.97
N PRO A 186 0.84 -2.01 22.32
CA PRO A 186 2.27 -1.86 22.04
C PRO A 186 3.15 -2.96 22.64
N LEU A 187 2.71 -3.59 23.73
CA LEU A 187 3.43 -4.66 24.42
C LEU A 187 3.03 -6.06 23.95
N ASP A 188 1.96 -6.18 23.16
CA ASP A 188 1.48 -7.46 22.62
C ASP A 188 0.98 -7.30 21.19
N LYS A 189 1.87 -7.50 20.23
CA LYS A 189 1.58 -7.47 18.80
C LYS A 189 1.38 -8.89 18.23
N ARG A 190 1.05 -9.87 19.06
CA ARG A 190 0.64 -11.20 18.59
C ARG A 190 -0.73 -11.11 17.93
N HIS A 191 -1.00 -12.00 16.99
CA HIS A 191 -2.26 -12.03 16.28
C HIS A 191 -3.00 -13.33 16.55
N ALA A 192 -4.24 -13.26 17.05
CA ALA A 192 -5.03 -14.43 17.46
C ALA A 192 -5.25 -15.48 16.36
N ARG A 193 -5.15 -15.07 15.09
CA ARG A 193 -5.31 -15.92 13.91
C ARG A 193 -3.99 -16.14 13.16
N PHE A 194 -2.83 -15.94 13.82
CA PHE A 194 -1.54 -16.07 13.15
C PHE A 194 -1.28 -17.50 12.66
N ASP A 195 -1.72 -18.49 13.40
CA ASP A 195 -1.58 -19.91 13.02
C ASP A 195 -2.27 -20.28 11.70
N GLU A 196 -3.29 -19.53 11.29
CA GLU A 196 -3.97 -19.75 9.99
C GLU A 196 -3.08 -19.39 8.79
N VAL A 197 -2.05 -18.60 9.00
CA VAL A 197 -1.22 -18.04 7.92
C VAL A 197 0.28 -18.30 8.09
N ARG A 198 0.71 -18.86 9.23
CA ARG A 198 2.14 -19.05 9.55
C ARG A 198 2.92 -19.85 8.50
N ASP A 199 2.25 -20.78 7.82
CA ASP A 199 2.87 -21.65 6.81
C ASP A 199 2.80 -21.08 5.38
N ILE A 200 2.19 -19.91 5.21
CA ILE A 200 2.17 -19.22 3.91
C ILE A 200 3.59 -18.76 3.56
N VAL A 201 4.04 -19.13 2.36
CA VAL A 201 5.37 -18.75 1.86
C VAL A 201 5.28 -17.41 1.18
N LEU A 202 6.11 -16.46 1.61
CA LEU A 202 6.31 -15.15 0.98
C LEU A 202 7.61 -15.16 0.16
N THR A 203 7.60 -14.43 -0.95
CA THR A 203 8.80 -14.11 -1.72
C THR A 203 9.30 -12.74 -1.25
N LEU A 204 10.34 -12.73 -0.43
CA LEU A 204 10.84 -11.56 0.29
C LEU A 204 12.09 -10.98 -0.35
N LEU A 205 12.20 -9.64 -0.35
CA LEU A 205 13.42 -8.89 -0.59
C LEU A 205 13.73 -8.08 0.69
N PRO A 206 14.47 -8.66 1.67
CA PRO A 206 14.77 -8.01 2.93
C PRO A 206 15.70 -6.80 2.77
N LYS A 207 15.64 -5.85 3.71
CA LYS A 207 16.49 -4.64 3.74
C LYS A 207 17.99 -4.96 3.80
N ASP A 208 18.36 -6.02 4.49
CA ASP A 208 19.77 -6.40 4.63
C ASP A 208 20.38 -6.84 3.29
N VAL A 209 19.63 -7.60 2.48
CA VAL A 209 20.04 -7.98 1.13
C VAL A 209 20.17 -6.74 0.23
N GLN A 210 19.23 -5.81 0.33
CA GLN A 210 19.25 -4.56 -0.44
C GLN A 210 20.43 -3.66 -0.03
N SER A 211 20.76 -3.59 1.26
CA SER A 211 21.89 -2.79 1.78
C SER A 211 23.26 -3.27 1.27
N GLU A 212 23.36 -4.54 0.89
CA GLU A 212 24.55 -5.13 0.26
C GLU A 212 24.55 -4.95 -1.27
N GLY A 213 23.60 -4.22 -1.83
CA GLY A 213 23.44 -4.02 -3.27
C GLY A 213 22.95 -5.26 -4.02
N ARG A 214 22.43 -6.26 -3.30
CA ARG A 214 21.86 -7.49 -3.86
C ARG A 214 20.35 -7.41 -4.02
N ILE A 215 19.83 -8.20 -4.96
CA ILE A 215 18.40 -8.25 -5.30
C ILE A 215 17.83 -9.68 -5.22
N GLU A 216 18.56 -10.59 -4.58
CA GLU A 216 18.14 -11.98 -4.47
C GLU A 216 16.91 -12.12 -3.59
N LEU A 217 15.92 -12.84 -4.12
CA LEU A 217 14.68 -13.10 -3.44
C LEU A 217 14.79 -14.32 -2.52
N THR A 218 14.26 -14.21 -1.33
CA THR A 218 14.22 -15.31 -0.36
C THR A 218 12.78 -15.79 -0.20
N LYS A 219 12.52 -17.07 -0.48
CA LYS A 219 11.21 -17.70 -0.17
C LYS A 219 11.25 -18.21 1.28
N MET A 220 10.33 -17.73 2.11
CA MET A 220 10.28 -18.05 3.53
C MET A 220 8.83 -18.08 4.03
N THR A 221 8.50 -18.97 4.96
CA THR A 221 7.19 -18.95 5.60
C THR A 221 7.04 -17.71 6.48
N VAL A 222 5.82 -17.23 6.63
CA VAL A 222 5.53 -16.08 7.51
C VAL A 222 5.96 -16.37 8.95
N GLY A 223 5.73 -17.60 9.44
CA GLY A 223 6.15 -18.03 10.77
C GLY A 223 7.66 -17.94 10.96
N ASP A 224 8.45 -18.41 9.98
CA ASP A 224 9.91 -18.31 10.03
C ASP A 224 10.39 -16.86 9.92
N ALA A 225 9.73 -16.05 9.08
CA ALA A 225 10.09 -14.64 8.91
C ALA A 225 9.93 -13.85 10.22
N VAL A 226 8.85 -14.08 10.95
CA VAL A 226 8.62 -13.48 12.27
C VAL A 226 9.57 -14.06 13.32
N ALA A 227 9.75 -15.38 13.37
CA ALA A 227 10.62 -16.03 14.36
C ALA A 227 12.10 -15.61 14.21
N LYS A 228 12.55 -15.32 12.99
CA LYS A 228 13.92 -14.83 12.69
C LYS A 228 14.07 -13.32 12.80
N GLY A 229 12.99 -12.58 13.10
CA GLY A 229 13.00 -11.12 13.18
C GLY A 229 13.19 -10.41 11.83
N VAL A 230 12.94 -11.09 10.70
CA VAL A 230 12.91 -10.48 9.37
C VAL A 230 11.66 -9.60 9.25
N VAL A 231 10.53 -10.08 9.77
CA VAL A 231 9.29 -9.31 9.97
C VAL A 231 9.14 -9.03 11.45
N ASP A 232 8.89 -7.79 11.82
CA ASP A 232 8.98 -7.30 13.19
C ASP A 232 8.04 -8.00 14.19
N ASN A 233 6.81 -8.33 13.75
CA ASN A 233 5.81 -8.93 14.65
C ASN A 233 4.77 -9.78 13.92
N GLU A 234 4.02 -10.60 14.70
CA GLU A 234 2.99 -11.51 14.15
C GLU A 234 1.84 -10.77 13.45
N THR A 235 1.40 -9.63 13.97
CA THR A 235 0.28 -8.90 13.36
C THR A 235 0.67 -8.35 11.99
N LEU A 236 1.88 -7.79 11.84
CA LEU A 236 2.39 -7.38 10.54
C LEU A 236 2.52 -8.59 9.60
N GLY A 237 3.10 -9.69 10.09
CA GLY A 237 3.21 -10.95 9.33
C GLY A 237 1.86 -11.51 8.88
N TYR A 238 0.84 -11.45 9.75
CA TYR A 238 -0.52 -11.84 9.40
C TYR A 238 -1.06 -11.03 8.22
N PHE A 239 -0.91 -9.72 8.24
CA PHE A 239 -1.38 -8.87 7.15
C PHE A 239 -0.57 -9.04 5.86
N LEU A 240 0.74 -9.31 5.95
CA LEU A 240 1.54 -9.67 4.78
C LEU A 240 0.99 -10.95 4.11
N ALA A 241 0.75 -12.00 4.89
CA ALA A 241 0.17 -13.24 4.37
C ALA A 241 -1.22 -13.02 3.77
N ARG A 242 -2.10 -12.27 4.46
CA ARG A 242 -3.47 -11.98 3.97
C ARG A 242 -3.45 -11.17 2.69
N THR A 243 -2.52 -10.23 2.55
CA THR A 243 -2.34 -9.43 1.34
C THR A 243 -1.90 -10.31 0.16
N GLN A 244 -0.93 -11.20 0.35
CA GLN A 244 -0.54 -12.16 -0.70
C GLN A 244 -1.70 -13.04 -1.13
N LEU A 245 -2.42 -13.63 -0.16
CA LEU A 245 -3.58 -14.47 -0.44
C LEU A 245 -4.67 -13.70 -1.20
N PHE A 246 -4.91 -12.43 -0.84
CA PHE A 246 -5.86 -11.58 -1.55
C PHE A 246 -5.42 -11.32 -2.98
N LEU A 247 -4.18 -10.88 -3.20
CA LEU A 247 -3.66 -10.58 -4.54
C LEU A 247 -3.68 -11.81 -5.45
N THR A 248 -3.27 -12.96 -4.94
CA THR A 248 -3.34 -14.24 -5.68
C THR A 248 -4.78 -14.62 -5.99
N LYS A 249 -5.69 -14.48 -5.03
CA LYS A 249 -7.11 -14.84 -5.20
C LYS A 249 -7.81 -14.00 -6.26
N ILE A 250 -7.43 -12.73 -6.43
CA ILE A 250 -7.99 -11.87 -7.48
C ILE A 250 -7.36 -12.09 -8.86
N GLY A 251 -6.29 -12.89 -8.97
CA GLY A 251 -5.67 -13.29 -10.23
C GLY A 251 -4.29 -12.70 -10.50
N ILE A 252 -3.62 -12.12 -9.51
CA ILE A 252 -2.21 -11.75 -9.65
C ILE A 252 -1.36 -13.02 -9.63
N ASP A 253 -0.46 -13.14 -10.60
CA ASP A 253 0.47 -14.26 -10.71
C ASP A 253 1.48 -14.24 -9.53
N PRO A 254 1.52 -15.29 -8.69
CA PRO A 254 2.42 -15.35 -7.54
C PRO A 254 3.91 -15.33 -7.91
N GLU A 255 4.30 -15.79 -9.11
CA GLU A 255 5.70 -15.73 -9.56
C GLU A 255 6.10 -14.31 -10.00
N ARG A 256 5.12 -13.43 -10.21
CA ARG A 256 5.29 -12.01 -10.54
C ARG A 256 4.93 -11.10 -9.37
N LEU A 257 4.99 -11.62 -8.14
CA LEU A 257 4.69 -10.93 -6.89
C LEU A 257 5.85 -11.08 -5.93
N ARG A 258 6.30 -9.97 -5.32
CA ARG A 258 7.29 -9.98 -4.25
C ARG A 258 6.94 -9.00 -3.15
N CYS A 259 7.52 -9.22 -1.98
CA CYS A 259 7.39 -8.35 -0.82
C CYS A 259 8.76 -7.73 -0.52
N ARG A 260 8.90 -6.41 -0.72
CA ARG A 260 10.14 -5.65 -0.53
C ARG A 260 10.09 -4.88 0.79
N GLN A 261 11.09 -5.08 1.65
CA GLN A 261 11.21 -4.31 2.89
C GLN A 261 11.82 -2.93 2.61
N HIS A 262 11.29 -1.90 3.24
CA HIS A 262 11.90 -0.58 3.21
C HIS A 262 13.26 -0.57 3.90
N MET A 263 14.24 0.09 3.30
CA MET A 263 15.51 0.40 3.94
C MET A 263 15.35 1.53 4.96
N ALA A 264 16.32 1.70 5.86
CA ALA A 264 16.24 2.69 6.92
C ALA A 264 16.08 4.15 6.42
N ASN A 265 16.63 4.47 5.25
CA ASN A 265 16.53 5.78 4.61
C ASN A 265 15.21 6.01 3.86
N GLU A 266 14.50 4.95 3.48
CA GLU A 266 13.18 5.01 2.83
C GLU A 266 12.04 5.01 3.85
N MET A 267 12.30 4.45 5.03
CA MET A 267 11.27 4.24 6.05
C MET A 267 10.73 5.57 6.55
N ALA A 268 9.42 5.73 6.53
CA ALA A 268 8.78 6.90 7.10
C ALA A 268 9.12 7.01 8.60
N HIS A 269 9.33 8.24 9.08
CA HIS A 269 9.76 8.52 10.47
C HIS A 269 8.82 7.99 11.56
N TYR A 270 7.63 7.56 11.21
CA TYR A 270 6.62 6.98 12.10
C TYR A 270 6.62 5.45 12.09
N ALA A 271 7.25 4.81 11.12
CA ALA A 271 7.21 3.36 10.96
C ALA A 271 8.40 2.68 11.65
N THR A 272 8.15 1.51 12.25
CA THR A 272 9.18 0.64 12.81
C THR A 272 9.58 -0.48 11.85
N ASP A 273 8.64 -0.92 11.00
CA ASP A 273 8.87 -1.85 9.89
C ASP A 273 7.85 -1.56 8.79
N CYS A 274 8.26 -1.68 7.53
CA CYS A 274 7.42 -1.42 6.37
C CYS A 274 7.79 -2.33 5.21
N TRP A 275 6.78 -2.91 4.56
CA TRP A 275 6.90 -3.83 3.45
C TRP A 275 5.96 -3.44 2.31
N ASP A 276 6.48 -3.42 1.09
CA ASP A 276 5.69 -3.19 -0.12
C ASP A 276 5.45 -4.50 -0.88
N PHE A 277 4.22 -4.77 -1.24
CA PHE A 277 3.93 -5.74 -2.29
C PHE A 277 4.12 -5.09 -3.64
N GLU A 278 5.11 -5.56 -4.35
CA GLU A 278 5.43 -5.15 -5.71
C GLU A 278 4.98 -6.22 -6.70
N ILE A 279 4.29 -5.79 -7.74
CA ILE A 279 3.82 -6.64 -8.83
C ILE A 279 4.65 -6.34 -10.07
N GLN A 280 5.17 -7.38 -10.71
CA GLN A 280 5.94 -7.25 -11.94
C GLN A 280 5.01 -7.00 -13.13
N SER A 281 5.17 -5.84 -13.76
CA SER A 281 4.44 -5.45 -14.96
C SER A 281 5.41 -5.20 -16.13
N SER A 282 4.87 -4.88 -17.30
CA SER A 282 5.67 -4.42 -18.45
C SER A 282 6.47 -3.14 -18.19
N TYR A 283 6.18 -2.43 -17.09
CA TYR A 283 6.92 -1.25 -16.62
C TYR A 283 7.94 -1.58 -15.50
N GLY A 284 8.14 -2.85 -15.20
CA GLY A 284 8.97 -3.35 -14.09
C GLY A 284 8.14 -3.58 -12.82
N TRP A 285 8.83 -3.67 -11.69
CA TRP A 285 8.22 -3.84 -10.37
C TRP A 285 7.48 -2.58 -9.95
N ILE A 286 6.23 -2.72 -9.54
CA ILE A 286 5.35 -1.62 -9.15
C ILE A 286 4.79 -1.91 -7.77
N GLU A 287 5.06 -1.01 -6.84
CA GLU A 287 4.43 -1.00 -5.52
C GLU A 287 2.91 -0.84 -5.66
N CYS A 288 2.17 -1.81 -5.17
CA CYS A 288 0.71 -1.87 -5.23
C CYS A 288 0.04 -1.87 -3.85
N VAL A 289 0.70 -2.42 -2.83
CA VAL A 289 0.21 -2.45 -1.44
C VAL A 289 1.37 -2.20 -0.50
N GLY A 290 1.24 -1.25 0.42
CA GLY A 290 2.14 -1.04 1.54
C GLY A 290 1.58 -1.70 2.80
N CYS A 291 2.44 -2.32 3.61
CA CYS A 291 2.09 -2.81 4.94
C CYS A 291 3.10 -2.27 5.95
N ALA A 292 2.66 -1.41 6.86
CA ALA A 292 3.52 -0.73 7.80
C ALA A 292 3.10 -0.94 9.26
N ASP A 293 4.08 -1.04 10.15
CA ASP A 293 3.87 -0.81 11.57
C ASP A 293 4.18 0.66 11.87
N ARG A 294 3.14 1.48 11.97
CA ARG A 294 3.21 2.94 12.20
C ARG A 294 3.49 3.30 13.66
N SER A 295 3.68 2.32 14.53
CA SER A 295 3.82 2.54 15.97
C SER A 295 2.63 3.33 16.56
N ALA A 296 2.84 4.09 17.63
CA ALA A 296 1.84 4.98 18.24
C ALA A 296 1.94 6.44 17.75
N TYR A 297 2.70 6.69 16.67
CA TYR A 297 3.06 8.04 16.27
C TYR A 297 1.86 8.94 15.95
N ASP A 298 1.01 8.51 15.01
CA ASP A 298 -0.11 9.33 14.54
C ASP A 298 -1.07 9.69 15.68
N LEU A 299 -1.49 8.69 16.48
CA LEU A 299 -2.39 8.92 17.61
C LEU A 299 -1.77 9.84 18.66
N THR A 300 -0.46 9.75 18.87
CA THR A 300 0.27 10.64 19.78
C THR A 300 0.28 12.06 19.26
N VAL A 301 0.62 12.26 17.97
CA VAL A 301 0.63 13.60 17.35
C VAL A 301 -0.76 14.23 17.37
N HIS A 302 -1.79 13.46 17.01
CA HIS A 302 -3.18 13.93 17.07
C HIS A 302 -3.59 14.29 18.50
N SER A 303 -3.26 13.46 19.51
CA SER A 303 -3.55 13.75 20.91
C SER A 303 -2.95 15.08 21.35
N VAL A 304 -1.68 15.33 21.03
CA VAL A 304 -0.97 16.58 21.34
C VAL A 304 -1.61 17.79 20.63
N ARG A 305 -1.91 17.64 19.33
CA ARG A 305 -2.45 18.75 18.52
C ARG A 305 -3.88 19.11 18.87
N THR A 306 -4.73 18.12 19.12
CA THR A 306 -6.15 18.32 19.43
C THR A 306 -6.41 18.53 20.91
N LYS A 307 -5.43 18.26 21.78
CA LYS A 307 -5.54 18.21 23.25
C LYS A 307 -6.58 17.18 23.72
N GLN A 308 -6.88 16.19 22.90
CA GLN A 308 -7.75 15.07 23.20
C GLN A 308 -6.91 13.79 23.33
N ALA A 309 -6.97 13.12 24.49
CA ALA A 309 -6.25 11.88 24.68
C ALA A 309 -6.86 10.75 23.81
N LEU A 310 -6.09 10.24 22.83
CA LEU A 310 -6.46 9.11 22.00
C LEU A 310 -5.80 7.84 22.57
N ARG A 311 -6.35 7.35 23.67
CA ARG A 311 -5.79 6.24 24.46
C ARG A 311 -6.82 5.18 24.74
N VAL A 312 -6.33 3.98 24.98
CA VAL A 312 -7.11 2.82 25.43
C VAL A 312 -6.98 2.74 26.94
N GLN A 313 -8.12 2.51 27.62
CA GLN A 313 -8.17 2.21 29.04
C GLN A 313 -8.51 0.72 29.21
N GLN A 314 -7.50 -0.07 29.50
CA GLN A 314 -7.63 -1.52 29.68
C GLN A 314 -7.73 -1.85 31.17
N ARG A 315 -8.83 -2.48 31.57
CA ARG A 315 -8.94 -3.02 32.92
C ARG A 315 -7.97 -4.18 33.09
N LEU A 316 -7.17 -4.12 34.14
CA LEU A 316 -6.23 -5.18 34.49
C LEU A 316 -7.00 -6.34 35.16
N GLU A 317 -6.67 -7.57 34.82
CA GLU A 317 -7.22 -8.77 35.46
C GLU A 317 -6.83 -8.84 36.93
N GLN A 318 -5.60 -8.47 37.25
CA GLN A 318 -5.11 -8.30 38.59
C GLN A 318 -4.58 -6.88 38.78
N PRO A 319 -4.97 -6.21 39.88
CA PRO A 319 -4.43 -4.89 40.18
C PRO A 319 -2.92 -4.93 40.32
N ARG A 320 -2.25 -3.94 39.74
CA ARG A 320 -0.79 -3.82 39.77
C ARG A 320 -0.39 -2.75 40.78
N ILE A 321 0.51 -3.11 41.67
CA ILE A 321 1.11 -2.14 42.59
C ILE A 321 2.30 -1.49 41.85
N VAL A 322 2.23 -0.18 41.68
CA VAL A 322 3.26 0.60 40.95
C VAL A 322 3.76 1.71 41.87
N GLU A 323 5.07 1.79 42.01
CA GLU A 323 5.72 2.95 42.62
C GLU A 323 5.82 4.10 41.63
N LYS A 324 5.14 5.21 41.90
CA LYS A 324 5.20 6.45 41.15
C LYS A 324 5.84 7.55 41.98
N LEU A 325 6.35 8.56 41.28
CA LEU A 325 6.77 9.80 41.94
C LEU A 325 5.61 10.80 41.84
N ASP A 326 5.06 11.15 42.97
CA ASP A 326 4.00 12.14 43.11
C ASP A 326 4.61 13.54 43.26
N VAL A 327 4.12 14.49 42.45
CA VAL A 327 4.61 15.86 42.43
C VAL A 327 3.60 16.77 43.12
N GLN A 328 3.93 17.22 44.31
CA GLN A 328 3.11 18.11 45.12
C GLN A 328 3.65 19.55 45.06
N PHE A 329 2.75 20.49 44.76
CA PHE A 329 3.09 21.92 44.66
C PHE A 329 2.63 22.65 45.92
N ASP A 330 3.51 23.44 46.55
CA ASP A 330 3.07 24.43 47.53
C ASP A 330 2.43 25.61 46.79
N ALA A 331 1.11 25.65 46.77
CA ALA A 331 0.33 26.52 45.89
C ALA A 331 0.61 28.03 46.14
N LYS A 332 0.84 28.44 47.43
CA LYS A 332 1.07 29.87 47.73
C LYS A 332 2.45 30.36 47.28
N PRO A 333 3.58 29.81 47.77
CA PRO A 333 4.90 30.30 47.33
C PRO A 333 5.15 30.01 45.85
N PHE A 334 4.66 28.89 45.29
CA PHE A 334 4.76 28.58 43.89
C PHE A 334 4.06 29.61 43.01
N GLY A 335 2.82 29.97 43.35
CA GLY A 335 2.07 30.97 42.60
C GLY A 335 2.68 32.39 42.69
N ILE A 336 3.25 32.75 43.83
CA ILE A 336 3.93 34.04 44.05
C ILE A 336 5.20 34.12 43.18
N LYS A 337 6.01 33.06 43.18
CA LYS A 337 7.29 33.01 42.43
C LYS A 337 7.07 33.03 40.92
N PHE A 338 6.18 32.19 40.40
CA PHE A 338 6.05 31.93 38.96
C PHE A 338 4.89 32.69 38.27
N LYS A 339 3.95 33.23 39.02
CA LYS A 339 2.83 34.04 38.51
C LYS A 339 2.15 33.42 37.28
N LYS A 340 2.23 34.10 36.12
CA LYS A 340 1.63 33.67 34.85
C LYS A 340 2.25 32.41 34.29
N ASP A 341 3.49 32.08 34.62
CA ASP A 341 4.21 30.93 34.10
C ASP A 341 3.97 29.64 34.95
N ALA A 342 3.27 29.79 36.08
CA ALA A 342 3.02 28.70 37.04
C ALA A 342 2.26 27.50 36.40
N SER A 343 1.33 27.75 35.49
CA SER A 343 0.59 26.68 34.79
C SER A 343 1.50 25.86 33.87
N THR A 344 2.34 26.56 33.09
CA THR A 344 3.29 25.94 32.17
C THR A 344 4.32 25.08 32.91
N ILE A 345 4.80 25.55 34.05
CA ILE A 345 5.75 24.80 34.89
C ILE A 345 5.09 23.55 35.49
N LYS A 346 3.84 23.68 36.00
CA LYS A 346 3.08 22.54 36.53
C LYS A 346 2.84 21.48 35.44
N GLU A 347 2.36 21.89 34.28
CA GLU A 347 2.12 20.98 33.16
C GLU A 347 3.41 20.26 32.74
N SER A 348 4.53 20.98 32.68
CA SER A 348 5.82 20.41 32.34
C SER A 348 6.29 19.37 33.36
N LEU A 349 6.15 19.64 34.66
CA LEU A 349 6.54 18.71 35.71
C LEU A 349 5.62 17.47 35.78
N LEU A 350 4.31 17.65 35.67
CA LEU A 350 3.34 16.55 35.65
C LEU A 350 3.44 15.69 34.38
N GLY A 351 3.99 16.23 33.30
CA GLY A 351 4.24 15.50 32.06
C GLY A 351 5.60 14.79 31.99
N MET A 352 6.44 14.89 33.01
CA MET A 352 7.74 14.21 33.05
C MET A 352 7.57 12.72 33.35
N ASP A 353 8.42 11.90 32.74
CA ASP A 353 8.54 10.48 33.09
C ASP A 353 9.20 10.26 34.45
N LYS A 354 9.14 9.00 34.94
CA LYS A 354 9.68 8.63 36.24
C LYS A 354 11.20 8.90 36.33
N GLU A 355 11.94 8.67 35.26
CA GLU A 355 13.40 8.83 35.21
C GLU A 355 13.77 10.31 35.34
N ARG A 356 13.08 11.19 34.60
CA ARG A 356 13.31 12.62 34.67
C ARG A 356 12.91 13.23 36.01
N LEU A 357 11.78 12.79 36.57
CA LEU A 357 11.36 13.22 37.92
C LEU A 357 12.34 12.73 38.99
N GLN A 358 12.94 11.53 38.83
CA GLN A 358 13.98 11.06 39.72
C GLN A 358 15.23 11.94 39.63
N CYS A 359 15.68 12.30 38.41
CA CYS A 359 16.79 13.24 38.23
C CYS A 359 16.53 14.58 38.94
N VAL A 360 15.32 15.13 38.82
CA VAL A 360 14.95 16.40 39.49
C VAL A 360 15.01 16.23 41.00
N LYS A 361 14.55 15.11 41.54
CA LYS A 361 14.63 14.79 42.98
C LYS A 361 16.08 14.67 43.45
N ASP A 362 16.93 13.95 42.69
CA ASP A 362 18.34 13.79 43.00
C ASP A 362 19.09 15.13 42.96
N GLU A 363 18.73 16.02 42.01
CA GLU A 363 19.24 17.40 41.96
C GLU A 363 18.78 18.24 43.17
N PHE A 364 17.56 18.05 43.68
CA PHE A 364 17.12 18.69 44.92
C PHE A 364 17.97 18.28 46.12
N GLU A 365 18.28 16.99 46.23
CA GLU A 365 19.12 16.47 47.30
C GLU A 365 20.58 16.94 47.20
N ALA A 366 21.13 17.00 45.95
CA ALA A 366 22.53 17.32 45.73
C ALA A 366 22.82 18.82 45.71
N LYS A 367 21.90 19.65 45.16
CA LYS A 367 22.15 21.09 44.86
C LYS A 367 21.14 22.04 45.53
N GLY A 368 20.09 21.51 46.17
CA GLY A 368 18.99 22.30 46.72
C GLY A 368 18.06 22.96 45.69
N ALA A 369 18.32 22.76 44.40
CA ALA A 369 17.50 23.28 43.30
C ALA A 369 17.69 22.43 42.04
N SER A 370 16.70 22.43 41.15
CA SER A 370 16.79 21.86 39.81
C SER A 370 16.28 22.86 38.76
N THR A 371 16.88 22.81 37.56
CA THR A 371 16.46 23.65 36.43
C THR A 371 15.71 22.80 35.43
N ILE A 372 14.45 23.15 35.22
CA ILE A 372 13.60 22.46 34.23
C ILE A 372 13.38 23.34 33.00
N LYS A 373 13.43 22.73 31.82
CA LYS A 373 13.07 23.37 30.55
C LYS A 373 11.62 23.05 30.25
N CYS A 374 10.79 24.08 30.10
CA CYS A 374 9.37 23.97 29.84
C CYS A 374 9.02 24.07 28.36
N SER A 375 7.76 23.78 28.03
CA SER A 375 7.21 23.80 26.66
C SER A 375 7.27 25.16 25.97
N ASP A 376 7.40 26.25 26.72
CA ASP A 376 7.61 27.61 26.22
C ASP A 376 9.05 27.92 25.81
N GLY A 377 9.95 26.93 25.91
CA GLY A 377 11.36 27.03 25.59
C GLY A 377 12.23 27.68 26.67
N LYS A 378 11.61 28.17 27.77
CA LYS A 378 12.32 28.79 28.90
C LYS A 378 12.73 27.74 29.94
N SER A 379 13.75 28.10 30.70
CA SER A 379 14.24 27.32 31.83
C SER A 379 13.84 28.00 33.14
N TYR A 380 13.36 27.20 34.09
CA TYR A 380 12.93 27.70 35.40
C TYR A 380 13.63 26.90 36.49
N GLU A 381 14.11 27.63 37.50
CA GLU A 381 14.69 27.05 38.70
C GLU A 381 13.59 26.75 39.73
N ILE A 382 13.49 25.48 40.12
CA ILE A 382 12.56 24.98 41.13
C ILE A 382 13.34 24.46 42.33
N THR A 383 12.74 24.54 43.50
CA THR A 383 13.34 24.20 44.77
C THR A 383 12.41 23.30 45.60
N PRO A 384 12.91 22.52 46.58
CA PRO A 384 12.11 21.58 47.38
C PRO A 384 11.03 22.20 48.25
N ASP A 385 11.15 23.49 48.57
CA ASP A 385 10.14 24.27 49.27
C ASP A 385 8.92 24.64 48.38
N LEU A 386 9.10 24.65 47.07
CA LEU A 386 8.04 24.93 46.09
C LEU A 386 7.41 23.65 45.52
N VAL A 387 8.20 22.60 45.37
CA VAL A 387 7.79 21.33 44.74
C VAL A 387 8.37 20.16 45.49
N LYS A 388 7.53 19.28 45.98
CA LYS A 388 7.92 18.04 46.63
C LYS A 388 7.71 16.87 45.69
N ILE A 389 8.68 16.00 45.56
CA ILE A 389 8.62 14.79 44.75
C ILE A 389 8.77 13.56 45.70
N ASN A 390 7.66 12.89 45.95
CA ASN A 390 7.63 11.78 46.91
C ASN A 390 7.30 10.46 46.20
N PRO A 391 7.95 9.35 46.58
CA PRO A 391 7.51 8.03 46.14
C PRO A 391 6.15 7.71 46.76
N VAL A 392 5.19 7.30 45.92
CA VAL A 392 3.89 6.84 46.34
C VAL A 392 3.61 5.49 45.70
N THR A 393 3.04 4.60 46.47
CA THR A 393 2.58 3.30 45.99
C THR A 393 1.12 3.43 45.59
N VAL A 394 0.86 3.23 44.29
CA VAL A 394 -0.49 3.31 43.72
C VAL A 394 -0.91 1.94 43.22
N THR A 395 -2.12 1.52 43.61
CA THR A 395 -2.72 0.32 43.04
C THR A 395 -3.46 0.69 41.77
N GLU A 396 -2.91 0.26 40.64
CA GLU A 396 -3.52 0.48 39.31
C GLU A 396 -4.49 -0.64 38.97
N HIS A 397 -5.74 -0.31 38.75
CA HIS A 397 -6.79 -1.21 38.24
C HIS A 397 -6.98 -1.11 36.74
N VAL A 398 -6.46 -0.05 36.13
CA VAL A 398 -6.57 0.27 34.70
C VAL A 398 -5.20 0.64 34.18
N ARG A 399 -4.83 0.05 33.07
CA ARG A 399 -3.67 0.45 32.27
C ARG A 399 -4.14 1.37 31.15
N GLU A 400 -3.52 2.53 31.03
CA GLU A 400 -3.77 3.46 29.94
C GLU A 400 -2.58 3.47 28.99
N PHE A 401 -2.85 3.37 27.68
CA PHE A 401 -1.79 3.40 26.65
C PHE A 401 -2.33 3.90 25.32
N THR A 402 -1.45 4.47 24.51
CA THR A 402 -1.72 4.77 23.09
C THR A 402 -1.43 3.50 22.29
N PRO A 403 -2.38 2.94 21.54
CA PRO A 403 -2.13 1.73 20.77
C PRO A 403 -1.17 1.97 19.60
N ASN A 404 -0.47 0.93 19.18
CA ASN A 404 0.23 0.91 17.92
C ASN A 404 -0.75 0.61 16.79
N VAL A 405 -0.37 1.00 15.58
CA VAL A 405 -1.19 0.86 14.38
C VAL A 405 -0.43 0.03 13.35
N ILE A 406 -1.06 -1.04 12.87
CA ILE A 406 -0.59 -1.81 11.72
C ILE A 406 -1.48 -1.46 10.53
N GLU A 407 -0.88 -0.97 9.46
CA GLU A 407 -1.57 -0.42 8.30
C GLU A 407 -1.28 -1.22 7.04
N PRO A 408 -2.20 -2.02 6.50
CA PRO A 408 -2.23 -2.41 5.10
C PRO A 408 -2.92 -1.34 4.24
N SER A 409 -2.25 -0.85 3.21
CA SER A 409 -2.71 0.21 2.31
C SER A 409 -2.65 -0.24 0.85
N PHE A 410 -3.81 -0.32 0.18
CA PHE A 410 -3.98 -0.90 -1.15
C PHE A 410 -4.18 0.20 -2.19
N GLY A 411 -3.28 0.29 -3.16
CA GLY A 411 -3.42 1.14 -4.34
C GLY A 411 -4.29 0.49 -5.41
N ILE A 412 -5.61 0.66 -5.31
CA ILE A 412 -6.60 -0.06 -6.14
C ILE A 412 -6.35 0.10 -7.64
N GLY A 413 -5.99 1.31 -8.10
CA GLY A 413 -5.71 1.55 -9.52
C GLY A 413 -4.48 0.79 -10.04
N ARG A 414 -3.42 0.68 -9.23
CA ARG A 414 -2.22 -0.08 -9.57
C ARG A 414 -2.49 -1.58 -9.60
N ILE A 415 -3.24 -2.09 -8.61
CA ILE A 415 -3.67 -3.49 -8.57
C ILE A 415 -4.53 -3.82 -9.80
N LEU A 416 -5.50 -2.98 -10.14
CA LEU A 416 -6.36 -3.16 -11.30
C LEU A 416 -5.55 -3.19 -12.61
N TYR A 417 -4.61 -2.26 -12.78
CA TYR A 417 -3.73 -2.24 -13.95
C TYR A 417 -2.93 -3.53 -14.08
N SER A 418 -2.29 -3.95 -12.98
CA SER A 418 -1.49 -5.18 -12.94
C SER A 418 -2.34 -6.44 -13.19
N LEU A 419 -3.54 -6.48 -12.65
CA LEU A 419 -4.50 -7.56 -12.90
C LEU A 419 -4.90 -7.65 -14.38
N LEU A 420 -5.19 -6.51 -15.02
CA LEU A 420 -5.48 -6.47 -16.46
C LEU A 420 -4.31 -7.01 -17.28
N GLU A 421 -3.08 -6.61 -16.93
CA GLU A 421 -1.88 -7.06 -17.64
C GLU A 421 -1.60 -8.55 -17.42
N HIS A 422 -1.77 -9.06 -16.18
CA HIS A 422 -1.54 -10.48 -15.87
C HIS A 422 -2.61 -11.39 -16.47
N SER A 423 -3.83 -10.87 -16.64
CA SER A 423 -4.96 -11.65 -17.17
C SER A 423 -5.04 -11.62 -18.70
N TYR A 424 -4.31 -10.72 -19.37
CA TYR A 424 -4.38 -10.56 -20.82
C TYR A 424 -3.46 -11.54 -21.54
N TRP A 425 -3.99 -12.22 -22.54
CA TRP A 425 -3.24 -13.03 -23.49
C TRP A 425 -3.97 -13.09 -24.84
N ALA A 426 -3.32 -13.61 -25.86
CA ALA A 426 -3.91 -13.84 -27.20
C ALA A 426 -3.86 -15.32 -27.53
N ARG A 427 -4.90 -15.83 -28.18
CA ARG A 427 -4.94 -17.22 -28.61
C ARG A 427 -3.91 -17.47 -29.70
N GLU A 428 -3.16 -18.57 -29.61
CA GLU A 428 -2.13 -18.90 -30.61
C GLU A 428 -2.69 -19.00 -32.03
N GLN A 429 -3.90 -19.55 -32.17
CA GLN A 429 -4.56 -19.74 -33.48
C GLN A 429 -5.29 -18.49 -33.99
N ASP A 430 -5.47 -17.48 -33.16
CA ASP A 430 -6.20 -16.25 -33.52
C ASP A 430 -5.66 -15.05 -32.71
N GLN A 431 -4.47 -14.60 -33.07
CA GLN A 431 -3.76 -13.50 -32.40
C GLN A 431 -4.50 -12.14 -32.46
N ALA A 432 -5.50 -12.03 -33.33
CA ALA A 432 -6.33 -10.83 -33.40
C ALA A 432 -7.38 -10.77 -32.28
N ARG A 433 -7.58 -11.87 -31.54
CA ARG A 433 -8.54 -11.96 -30.43
C ARG A 433 -7.84 -12.07 -29.09
N GLY A 434 -7.81 -10.97 -28.37
CA GLY A 434 -7.36 -10.95 -27.00
C GLY A 434 -8.36 -11.62 -26.04
N VAL A 435 -7.83 -12.13 -24.95
CA VAL A 435 -8.62 -12.74 -23.85
C VAL A 435 -8.18 -12.08 -22.54
N LEU A 436 -9.15 -11.74 -21.69
CA LEU A 436 -8.89 -11.35 -20.31
C LEU A 436 -9.32 -12.50 -19.38
N SER A 437 -8.36 -13.25 -18.86
CA SER A 437 -8.62 -14.41 -18.01
C SER A 437 -8.86 -14.03 -16.56
N PHE A 438 -9.86 -13.20 -16.33
CA PHE A 438 -10.25 -12.84 -14.96
C PHE A 438 -10.80 -14.06 -14.21
N PRO A 439 -10.38 -14.27 -12.95
CA PRO A 439 -11.09 -15.18 -12.05
C PRO A 439 -12.57 -14.78 -11.92
N THR A 440 -13.42 -15.77 -11.69
CA THR A 440 -14.86 -15.54 -11.53
C THR A 440 -15.18 -14.51 -10.45
N LEU A 441 -14.35 -14.43 -9.40
CA LEU A 441 -14.52 -13.47 -8.30
C LEU A 441 -14.53 -12.02 -8.78
N VAL A 442 -13.63 -11.64 -9.69
CA VAL A 442 -13.44 -10.24 -10.13
C VAL A 442 -14.09 -9.92 -11.47
N ALA A 443 -14.42 -10.91 -12.29
CA ALA A 443 -15.11 -10.68 -13.55
C ALA A 443 -16.42 -9.90 -13.33
N PRO A 444 -16.64 -8.72 -13.97
CA PRO A 444 -17.85 -7.93 -13.74
C PRO A 444 -19.13 -8.66 -14.17
N ILE A 445 -19.07 -9.37 -15.28
CA ILE A 445 -20.13 -10.24 -15.81
C ILE A 445 -19.63 -11.68 -15.72
N LYS A 446 -20.42 -12.55 -15.09
CA LYS A 446 -20.04 -13.95 -14.88
C LYS A 446 -20.46 -14.84 -16.05
N VAL A 447 -21.60 -14.53 -16.63
CA VAL A 447 -22.24 -15.36 -17.66
C VAL A 447 -22.71 -14.51 -18.83
N LEU A 448 -22.23 -14.85 -20.04
CA LEU A 448 -22.82 -14.40 -21.29
C LEU A 448 -23.98 -15.32 -21.65
N ILE A 449 -25.09 -14.78 -22.13
CA ILE A 449 -26.20 -15.55 -22.70
C ILE A 449 -26.35 -15.16 -24.17
N VAL A 450 -26.33 -16.14 -25.07
CA VAL A 450 -26.50 -15.96 -26.51
C VAL A 450 -27.53 -16.92 -27.06
N ALA A 451 -28.32 -16.46 -28.02
CA ALA A 451 -29.14 -17.31 -28.84
C ALA A 451 -28.49 -17.59 -30.20
N ILE A 452 -28.74 -18.78 -30.74
CA ILE A 452 -28.27 -19.16 -32.07
C ILE A 452 -28.96 -18.33 -33.19
N SER A 453 -30.21 -17.88 -32.93
CA SER A 453 -30.99 -17.03 -33.83
C SER A 453 -31.82 -16.04 -33.04
N ASN A 454 -32.36 -15.03 -33.73
CA ASN A 454 -33.26 -14.01 -33.12
C ASN A 454 -34.72 -14.47 -33.11
N ASP A 455 -34.99 -15.77 -32.95
CA ASP A 455 -36.35 -16.30 -32.85
C ASP A 455 -37.03 -15.83 -31.56
N PRO A 456 -38.28 -15.32 -31.62
CA PRO A 456 -39.02 -14.87 -30.43
C PRO A 456 -39.17 -15.95 -29.35
N GLN A 457 -39.25 -17.22 -29.72
CA GLN A 457 -39.36 -18.33 -28.75
C GLN A 457 -38.07 -18.48 -27.92
N LEU A 458 -36.89 -18.30 -28.55
CA LEU A 458 -35.61 -18.30 -27.85
C LEU A 458 -35.46 -17.07 -26.94
N THR A 459 -36.03 -15.93 -27.32
CA THR A 459 -36.01 -14.73 -26.49
C THR A 459 -36.74 -14.96 -25.15
N VAL A 460 -37.84 -15.69 -25.15
CA VAL A 460 -38.58 -16.02 -23.90
C VAL A 460 -37.71 -16.87 -22.97
N LEU A 461 -36.97 -17.84 -23.52
CA LEU A 461 -36.06 -18.67 -22.74
C LEU A 461 -34.89 -17.86 -22.17
N ILE A 462 -34.33 -16.93 -22.94
CA ILE A 462 -33.25 -16.04 -22.48
C ILE A 462 -33.72 -15.18 -21.30
N HIS A 463 -34.93 -14.65 -21.35
CA HIS A 463 -35.52 -13.89 -20.25
C HIS A 463 -35.68 -14.75 -18.99
N ASP A 464 -36.11 -16.00 -19.15
CA ASP A 464 -36.23 -16.92 -18.02
C ASP A 464 -34.85 -17.27 -17.40
N LEU A 465 -33.85 -17.58 -18.24
CA LEU A 465 -32.47 -17.84 -17.81
C LEU A 465 -31.88 -16.64 -17.08
N THR A 466 -32.06 -15.43 -17.64
CA THR A 466 -31.57 -14.20 -17.01
C THR A 466 -32.20 -13.99 -15.63
N ARG A 467 -33.49 -14.28 -15.49
CA ARG A 467 -34.21 -14.21 -14.21
C ARG A 467 -33.71 -15.26 -13.21
N LYS A 468 -33.47 -16.51 -13.67
CA LYS A 468 -32.90 -17.58 -12.83
C LYS A 468 -31.51 -17.24 -12.33
N LEU A 469 -30.59 -16.80 -13.21
CA LEU A 469 -29.22 -16.36 -12.83
C LEU A 469 -29.27 -15.19 -11.83
N ARG A 470 -30.15 -14.20 -12.04
CA ARG A 470 -30.33 -13.08 -11.11
C ARG A 470 -30.79 -13.54 -9.73
N LYS A 471 -31.68 -14.55 -9.65
CA LYS A 471 -32.10 -15.12 -8.36
C LYS A 471 -30.94 -15.80 -7.62
N LEU A 472 -29.98 -16.36 -8.35
CA LEU A 472 -28.73 -16.92 -7.79
C LEU A 472 -27.69 -15.84 -7.43
N GLY A 473 -27.96 -14.54 -7.71
CA GLY A 473 -27.02 -13.46 -7.51
C GLY A 473 -25.92 -13.38 -8.58
N ILE A 474 -26.07 -14.09 -9.70
CA ILE A 474 -25.08 -14.17 -10.77
C ILE A 474 -25.32 -13.06 -11.81
N ALA A 475 -24.32 -12.19 -11.98
CA ALA A 475 -24.34 -11.15 -13.00
C ALA A 475 -24.22 -11.77 -14.40
N SER A 476 -25.21 -11.54 -15.25
CA SER A 476 -25.26 -12.03 -16.63
C SER A 476 -25.48 -10.92 -17.64
N ARG A 477 -25.04 -11.15 -18.87
CA ARG A 477 -25.23 -10.26 -20.02
C ARG A 477 -25.83 -11.04 -21.17
N VAL A 478 -26.86 -10.50 -21.78
CA VAL A 478 -27.43 -11.02 -23.04
C VAL A 478 -26.77 -10.30 -24.20
N ASP A 479 -26.31 -11.04 -25.21
CA ASP A 479 -25.86 -10.49 -26.48
C ASP A 479 -26.86 -10.86 -27.59
N ASP A 480 -27.80 -9.96 -27.83
CA ASP A 480 -28.88 -10.04 -28.82
C ASP A 480 -28.49 -9.43 -30.20
N SER A 481 -27.25 -9.00 -30.36
CA SER A 481 -26.80 -8.43 -31.63
C SER A 481 -26.88 -9.42 -32.79
N SER A 482 -26.90 -8.89 -34.02
CA SER A 482 -26.91 -9.69 -35.26
C SER A 482 -25.56 -10.34 -35.61
N ALA A 483 -24.55 -10.21 -34.75
CA ALA A 483 -23.24 -10.81 -34.97
C ALA A 483 -23.31 -12.36 -34.88
N SER A 484 -22.40 -13.04 -35.58
CA SER A 484 -22.24 -14.49 -35.45
C SER A 484 -21.86 -14.88 -34.00
N ILE A 485 -22.23 -16.10 -33.57
CA ILE A 485 -21.92 -16.63 -32.24
C ILE A 485 -20.43 -16.49 -31.91
N GLY A 486 -19.54 -16.84 -32.83
CA GLY A 486 -18.11 -16.70 -32.66
C GLY A 486 -17.66 -15.26 -32.33
N LYS A 487 -18.26 -14.23 -33.00
CA LYS A 487 -18.01 -12.81 -32.68
C LYS A 487 -18.59 -12.40 -31.33
N LYS A 488 -19.74 -12.93 -30.94
CA LYS A 488 -20.36 -12.67 -29.62
C LYS A 488 -19.45 -13.21 -28.52
N TYR A 489 -18.94 -14.42 -28.66
CA TYR A 489 -17.99 -15.00 -27.70
C TYR A 489 -16.67 -14.23 -27.68
N ALA A 490 -16.06 -13.95 -28.83
CA ALA A 490 -14.79 -13.25 -28.90
C ALA A 490 -14.78 -11.92 -28.13
N ARG A 491 -15.77 -11.05 -28.36
CA ARG A 491 -15.85 -9.75 -27.64
C ARG A 491 -16.15 -9.91 -26.15
N ASN A 492 -16.77 -11.01 -25.70
CA ASN A 492 -16.98 -11.27 -24.27
C ASN A 492 -15.77 -11.94 -23.63
N ASP A 493 -14.98 -12.70 -24.39
CA ASP A 493 -13.65 -13.18 -23.96
C ASP A 493 -12.71 -11.99 -23.72
N GLU A 494 -12.74 -10.95 -24.59
CA GLU A 494 -12.01 -9.68 -24.41
C GLU A 494 -12.47 -8.86 -23.20
N LEU A 495 -13.74 -9.00 -22.79
CA LEU A 495 -14.29 -8.35 -21.60
C LEU A 495 -14.10 -9.15 -20.32
N GLY A 496 -13.50 -10.35 -20.43
CA GLY A 496 -13.18 -11.20 -19.28
C GLY A 496 -14.36 -11.98 -18.72
N THR A 497 -15.44 -12.19 -19.49
CA THR A 497 -16.61 -12.98 -19.07
C THR A 497 -16.23 -14.47 -19.05
N PRO A 498 -16.23 -15.15 -17.86
CA PRO A 498 -15.67 -16.50 -17.76
C PRO A 498 -16.52 -17.60 -18.39
N PHE A 499 -17.85 -17.43 -18.41
CA PHE A 499 -18.76 -18.46 -18.92
C PHE A 499 -19.71 -17.91 -19.96
N GLY A 500 -20.12 -18.77 -20.90
CA GLY A 500 -21.15 -18.45 -21.88
C GLY A 500 -22.18 -19.55 -21.99
N ILE A 501 -23.45 -19.19 -22.01
CA ILE A 501 -24.57 -20.09 -22.23
C ILE A 501 -25.14 -19.84 -23.62
N THR A 502 -25.23 -20.90 -24.45
CA THR A 502 -25.94 -20.85 -25.73
C THR A 502 -27.32 -21.48 -25.60
N VAL A 503 -28.32 -20.77 -26.11
CA VAL A 503 -29.70 -21.22 -26.25
C VAL A 503 -29.97 -21.46 -27.75
N ASP A 504 -30.47 -22.63 -28.08
CA ASP A 504 -30.75 -23.08 -29.44
C ASP A 504 -32.14 -23.73 -29.59
N PHE A 505 -32.42 -24.27 -30.75
CA PHE A 505 -33.70 -24.96 -30.98
C PHE A 505 -33.82 -26.32 -30.23
N ALA A 506 -32.69 -26.94 -29.88
CA ALA A 506 -32.70 -28.11 -28.99
C ALA A 506 -33.16 -27.73 -27.58
N THR A 507 -32.88 -26.51 -27.14
CA THR A 507 -33.41 -26.00 -25.87
C THR A 507 -34.93 -25.99 -25.81
N LEU A 508 -35.59 -25.65 -26.93
CA LEU A 508 -37.07 -25.68 -27.03
C LEU A 508 -37.61 -27.12 -26.99
N LYS A 509 -36.90 -28.05 -27.64
CA LYS A 509 -37.36 -29.45 -27.74
C LYS A 509 -37.03 -30.26 -26.45
N ASN A 510 -35.80 -30.14 -25.98
CA ASN A 510 -35.25 -31.03 -24.97
C ASN A 510 -34.99 -30.33 -23.63
N GLY A 511 -35.09 -29.00 -23.55
CA GLY A 511 -34.75 -28.21 -22.35
C GLY A 511 -33.26 -28.24 -21.99
N THR A 512 -32.40 -28.45 -23.00
CA THR A 512 -30.93 -28.48 -22.80
C THR A 512 -30.30 -27.18 -23.29
N ILE A 513 -29.23 -26.75 -22.61
CA ILE A 513 -28.40 -25.59 -22.99
C ILE A 513 -26.93 -25.99 -22.96
N THR A 514 -26.11 -25.28 -23.73
CA THR A 514 -24.65 -25.47 -23.67
C THR A 514 -24.00 -24.43 -22.78
N LEU A 515 -23.00 -24.84 -22.02
CA LEU A 515 -22.13 -24.01 -21.18
C LEU A 515 -20.73 -24.04 -21.75
N ARG A 516 -20.17 -22.89 -22.11
CA ARG A 516 -18.79 -22.73 -22.61
C ARG A 516 -17.91 -22.08 -21.56
N GLU A 517 -16.72 -22.61 -21.38
CA GLU A 517 -15.66 -21.98 -20.60
C GLU A 517 -14.79 -21.11 -21.53
N ARG A 518 -14.38 -19.91 -21.03
CA ARG A 518 -13.67 -18.88 -21.80
C ARG A 518 -12.29 -19.31 -22.26
N ASP A 519 -11.45 -19.82 -21.36
CA ASP A 519 -10.02 -19.97 -21.60
C ASP A 519 -9.72 -21.17 -22.51
N THR A 520 -10.29 -22.32 -22.21
CA THR A 520 -10.16 -23.56 -23.00
C THR A 520 -11.09 -23.62 -24.19
N THR A 521 -12.16 -22.82 -24.19
CA THR A 521 -13.29 -22.91 -25.14
C THR A 521 -14.10 -24.20 -25.06
N ALA A 522 -13.80 -25.06 -24.10
CA ALA A 522 -14.52 -26.30 -23.87
C ALA A 522 -16.00 -26.05 -23.59
N GLN A 523 -16.86 -26.96 -24.02
CA GLN A 523 -18.29 -26.83 -23.87
C GLN A 523 -18.89 -28.10 -23.22
N LEU A 524 -19.87 -27.84 -22.36
CA LEU A 524 -20.68 -28.87 -21.72
C LEU A 524 -22.15 -28.67 -22.10
N ILE A 525 -22.96 -29.71 -22.08
CA ILE A 525 -24.39 -29.67 -22.35
C ILE A 525 -25.15 -30.33 -21.22
N GLY A 526 -26.31 -29.78 -20.87
CA GLY A 526 -27.18 -30.38 -19.86
C GLY A 526 -28.55 -29.68 -19.80
N LYS A 527 -29.41 -30.18 -18.93
CA LYS A 527 -30.69 -29.53 -18.65
C LYS A 527 -30.45 -28.16 -18.01
N VAL A 528 -31.36 -27.23 -18.27
CA VAL A 528 -31.24 -25.84 -17.78
C VAL A 528 -30.90 -25.78 -16.30
N ASP A 529 -31.61 -26.51 -15.44
CA ASP A 529 -31.43 -26.40 -13.99
C ASP A 529 -30.11 -27.03 -13.53
N ASP A 530 -29.65 -28.12 -14.18
CA ASP A 530 -28.36 -28.77 -13.89
C ASP A 530 -27.19 -27.84 -14.28
N VAL A 531 -27.26 -27.22 -15.46
CA VAL A 531 -26.26 -26.26 -15.91
C VAL A 531 -26.21 -25.03 -14.99
N LEU A 532 -27.35 -24.52 -14.55
CA LEU A 532 -27.38 -23.38 -13.61
C LEU A 532 -26.81 -23.74 -12.24
N ALA A 533 -27.02 -24.96 -11.74
CA ALA A 533 -26.41 -25.43 -10.51
C ALA A 533 -24.87 -25.49 -10.64
N VAL A 534 -24.37 -26.03 -11.77
CA VAL A 534 -22.94 -26.07 -12.07
C VAL A 534 -22.36 -24.67 -12.19
N VAL A 535 -23.05 -23.75 -12.88
CA VAL A 535 -22.59 -22.34 -12.98
C VAL A 535 -22.54 -21.66 -11.62
N ASP A 536 -23.51 -21.93 -10.73
CA ASP A 536 -23.52 -21.39 -9.37
C ASP A 536 -22.30 -21.87 -8.57
N ASP A 537 -21.98 -23.17 -8.63
CA ASP A 537 -20.80 -23.75 -7.99
C ASP A 537 -19.49 -23.13 -8.54
N LEU A 538 -19.37 -23.02 -9.87
CA LEU A 538 -18.19 -22.45 -10.54
C LEU A 538 -17.99 -20.97 -10.18
N VAL A 539 -19.06 -20.19 -10.17
CA VAL A 539 -19.00 -18.73 -9.85
C VAL A 539 -18.65 -18.49 -8.40
N LYS A 540 -19.13 -19.33 -7.49
CA LYS A 540 -18.82 -19.28 -6.05
C LYS A 540 -17.46 -19.87 -5.70
N GLY A 541 -16.81 -20.56 -6.64
CA GLY A 541 -15.54 -21.23 -6.42
C GLY A 541 -15.66 -22.52 -5.58
N ASN A 542 -16.85 -23.11 -5.55
CA ASN A 542 -17.11 -24.39 -4.88
C ASN A 542 -16.65 -25.59 -5.73
N SER A 543 -16.46 -25.40 -7.03
CA SER A 543 -16.05 -26.42 -7.98
C SER A 543 -15.14 -25.83 -9.06
N ALA A 544 -14.23 -26.65 -9.60
CA ALA A 544 -13.43 -26.33 -10.77
C ALA A 544 -14.11 -26.81 -12.07
N TRP A 545 -13.62 -26.33 -13.24
CA TRP A 545 -14.18 -26.73 -14.53
C TRP A 545 -14.10 -28.23 -14.79
N ASP A 546 -12.98 -28.88 -14.41
CA ASP A 546 -12.79 -30.32 -14.59
C ASP A 546 -13.81 -31.14 -13.78
N GLU A 547 -14.20 -30.68 -12.60
CA GLU A 547 -15.25 -31.31 -11.80
C GLU A 547 -16.62 -31.06 -12.43
N ALA A 548 -16.86 -29.88 -13.00
CA ALA A 548 -18.10 -29.58 -13.74
C ALA A 548 -18.28 -30.51 -14.94
N ALA A 549 -17.17 -30.85 -15.64
CA ALA A 549 -17.16 -31.81 -16.76
C ALA A 549 -17.55 -33.23 -16.36
N THR A 550 -17.51 -33.59 -15.08
CA THR A 550 -18.00 -34.87 -14.59
C THR A 550 -19.51 -34.88 -14.32
N LYS A 551 -20.10 -33.69 -14.13
CA LYS A 551 -21.54 -33.54 -13.81
C LYS A 551 -22.41 -33.34 -15.05
N LEU A 552 -21.84 -32.89 -16.16
CA LEU A 552 -22.51 -32.59 -17.41
C LEU A 552 -21.84 -33.32 -18.57
N GLU A 553 -22.55 -33.52 -19.68
CA GLU A 553 -22.01 -34.15 -20.88
C GLU A 553 -21.10 -33.16 -21.64
N VAL A 554 -19.98 -33.67 -22.18
CA VAL A 554 -19.10 -32.89 -23.04
C VAL A 554 -19.80 -32.64 -24.38
N TYR A 555 -19.91 -31.39 -24.78
CA TYR A 555 -20.52 -31.01 -26.06
C TYR A 555 -19.48 -31.02 -27.18
N SER A 556 -19.61 -31.94 -28.14
CA SER A 556 -18.67 -32.13 -29.26
C SER A 556 -19.02 -31.35 -30.53
N GLY A 557 -20.04 -30.51 -30.51
CA GLY A 557 -20.40 -29.64 -31.64
C GLY A 557 -21.28 -30.25 -32.72
N VAL A 558 -21.67 -31.54 -32.61
CA VAL A 558 -22.57 -32.22 -33.55
C VAL A 558 -23.82 -32.66 -32.78
N GLN A 559 -24.84 -31.82 -32.74
CA GLN A 559 -26.20 -32.38 -32.56
C GLN A 559 -26.80 -32.52 -33.95
N ASP A 560 -27.02 -33.76 -34.38
CA ASP A 560 -27.83 -34.10 -35.55
C ASP A 560 -29.23 -33.47 -35.31
N VAL A 561 -29.53 -32.49 -36.10
CA VAL A 561 -30.87 -31.93 -36.19
C VAL A 561 -31.61 -32.75 -37.21
N GLU A 562 -32.15 -33.93 -36.81
CA GLU A 562 -33.21 -34.55 -37.56
C GLU A 562 -34.56 -33.87 -37.28
#